data_c44a51f93b0c9af78df906b4d8d5f7f5
#
_entry.id   c44a51f93b0c9af78df906b4d8d5f7f5
#
_cell.length_a   1.000
_cell.length_b   1.000
_cell.length_c   1.000
_cell.angle_alpha   90.00
_cell.angle_beta   90.00
_cell.angle_gamma   90.00
#
_symmetry.space_group_name_H-M   'P 1'
#
loop_
_entity.id
_entity.type
_entity.pdbx_description
1 polymer ?
#
loop_
_entity_poly.entity_id
_entity_poly.type
_entity_poly.pdbx_seq_one_letter_code
_entity_poly.pdbx_strand_id
1 'polypeptide(L)'
;DLIDIAQYGAPGRELGLPPADYKLSWRCENGRGVYTFCMCPGGKVVVASSQAGGVVTNGMSYHDRASGTANSALLCDVRTSDFGSEDVLAGVAFQEKLEHQAFLAGGSSYAPPRCTWGELRDGKAPQVESCLPDFAIAAMREAMPHLGRKLHGFDAPDAMMTAVETRSSSPVRFVRNAEYEGAC
;
A
#
# COMPACT_ATOMS: atom_id res chain seq x y z
N ASP A 1 -16.85 10.09 8.84
CA ASP A 1 -15.68 9.37 9.32
C ASP A 1 -14.42 10.27 9.32
N LEU A 2 -13.27 9.76 9.72
CA LEU A 2 -12.04 10.57 9.80
C LEU A 2 -11.60 11.14 8.46
N ILE A 3 -11.84 10.43 7.37
CA ILE A 3 -11.48 10.87 6.03
C ILE A 3 -12.43 11.98 5.56
N ASP A 4 -13.72 11.85 5.84
CA ASP A 4 -14.68 12.93 5.61
C ASP A 4 -14.28 14.21 6.37
N ILE A 5 -13.92 14.07 7.64
CA ILE A 5 -13.48 15.19 8.47
C ILE A 5 -12.21 15.83 7.89
N ALA A 6 -11.26 15.05 7.43
CA ALA A 6 -10.01 15.53 6.82
C ALA A 6 -10.26 16.27 5.49
N GLN A 7 -11.26 15.85 4.70
CA GLN A 7 -11.59 16.48 3.41
C GLN A 7 -12.59 17.62 3.54
N TYR A 8 -13.60 17.49 4.39
CA TYR A 8 -14.75 18.40 4.44
C TYR A 8 -14.83 19.25 5.71
N GLY A 9 -14.00 18.95 6.71
CA GLY A 9 -14.04 19.59 8.02
C GLY A 9 -15.14 19.05 8.95
N ALA A 10 -16.02 18.17 8.45
CA ALA A 10 -17.09 17.52 9.21
C ALA A 10 -17.48 16.19 8.55
N PRO A 11 -18.21 15.29 9.26
CA PRO A 11 -18.74 14.07 8.63
C PRO A 11 -19.61 14.38 7.42
N GLY A 12 -19.36 13.72 6.28
CA GLY A 12 -20.04 13.99 5.02
C GLY A 12 -21.57 13.93 5.13
N ARG A 13 -22.10 12.97 5.92
CA ARG A 13 -23.54 12.84 6.17
C ARG A 13 -24.18 14.08 6.84
N GLU A 14 -23.45 14.76 7.71
CA GLU A 14 -23.93 15.99 8.38
C GLU A 14 -24.00 17.17 7.42
N LEU A 15 -23.19 17.13 6.37
CA LEU A 15 -23.15 18.12 5.31
C LEU A 15 -24.08 17.76 4.12
N GLY A 16 -24.76 16.63 4.16
CA GLY A 16 -25.55 16.14 3.03
C GLY A 16 -24.70 15.72 1.84
N LEU A 17 -23.40 15.44 2.05
CA LEU A 17 -22.46 15.04 1.02
C LEU A 17 -22.32 13.50 0.96
N PRO A 18 -21.98 12.94 -0.21
CA PRO A 18 -21.56 11.55 -0.28
C PRO A 18 -20.29 11.33 0.53
N PRO A 19 -19.92 10.06 0.79
CA PRO A 19 -18.62 9.75 1.40
C PRO A 19 -17.46 10.41 0.63
N ALA A 20 -16.42 10.82 1.36
CA ALA A 20 -15.22 11.41 0.77
C ALA A 20 -14.60 10.50 -0.31
N ASP A 21 -13.91 11.11 -1.27
CA ASP A 21 -13.14 10.37 -2.26
C ASP A 21 -11.87 9.80 -1.60
N TYR A 22 -11.81 8.48 -1.48
CA TYR A 22 -10.71 7.75 -0.82
C TYR A 22 -9.55 7.42 -1.77
N LYS A 23 -9.42 8.17 -2.85
CA LYS A 23 -8.41 7.95 -3.87
C LYS A 23 -7.50 9.15 -4.01
N LEU A 24 -6.24 8.98 -3.63
CA LEU A 24 -5.17 9.95 -3.86
C LEU A 24 -4.17 9.36 -4.85
N SER A 25 -3.59 10.21 -5.68
CA SER A 25 -2.51 9.80 -6.58
C SER A 25 -1.56 10.96 -6.88
N TRP A 26 -0.31 10.59 -7.16
CA TRP A 26 0.73 11.48 -7.64
C TRP A 26 1.56 10.80 -8.72
N ARG A 27 1.94 11.55 -9.73
CA ARG A 27 2.88 11.11 -10.75
C ARG A 27 4.25 11.68 -10.44
N CYS A 28 5.21 10.81 -10.18
CA CYS A 28 6.58 11.17 -9.87
C CYS A 28 7.35 11.63 -11.12
N GLU A 29 8.44 12.36 -10.91
CA GLU A 29 9.32 12.85 -11.99
C GLU A 29 9.87 11.71 -12.86
N ASN A 30 10.15 10.54 -12.26
CA ASN A 30 10.57 9.33 -12.98
C ASN A 30 9.43 8.64 -13.76
N GLY A 31 8.24 9.26 -13.80
CA GLY A 31 7.05 8.75 -14.48
C GLY A 31 6.35 7.60 -13.78
N ARG A 32 6.70 7.25 -12.52
CA ARG A 32 5.95 6.27 -11.72
C ARG A 32 4.76 6.94 -11.04
N GLY A 33 3.65 6.22 -10.98
CA GLY A 33 2.50 6.61 -10.18
C GLY A 33 2.66 6.11 -8.75
N VAL A 34 2.33 6.95 -7.77
CA VAL A 34 2.10 6.55 -6.39
C VAL A 34 0.66 6.89 -6.04
N TYR A 35 -0.05 5.96 -5.43
CA TYR A 35 -1.48 6.12 -5.17
C TYR A 35 -1.93 5.36 -3.93
N THR A 36 -3.05 5.81 -3.37
CA THR A 36 -3.71 5.12 -2.27
C THR A 36 -4.59 3.99 -2.79
N PHE A 37 -4.65 2.91 -2.04
CA PHE A 37 -5.51 1.77 -2.30
C PHE A 37 -6.15 1.30 -1.00
N CYS A 38 -7.38 0.78 -1.04
CA CYS A 38 -8.13 0.32 0.14
C CYS A 38 -8.04 1.29 1.31
N MET A 39 -8.30 2.59 1.08
CA MET A 39 -8.38 3.54 2.17
C MET A 39 -9.58 3.20 3.05
N CYS A 40 -9.31 2.85 4.30
CA CYS A 40 -10.25 2.24 5.22
C CYS A 40 -10.45 3.11 6.46
N PRO A 41 -11.55 3.88 6.54
CA PRO A 41 -11.90 4.57 7.77
C PRO A 41 -12.35 3.58 8.84
N GLY A 42 -11.99 3.84 10.10
CA GLY A 42 -12.35 2.99 11.22
C GLY A 42 -11.79 1.57 11.12
N GLY A 43 -10.59 1.41 10.60
CA GLY A 43 -10.00 0.11 10.35
C GLY A 43 -8.60 -0.07 10.91
N LYS A 44 -8.00 -1.17 10.57
CA LYS A 44 -6.62 -1.52 10.94
C LYS A 44 -5.90 -2.23 9.82
N VAL A 45 -4.57 -2.20 9.87
CA VAL A 45 -3.73 -3.05 9.03
C VAL A 45 -3.72 -4.45 9.62
N VAL A 46 -4.06 -5.43 8.80
CA VAL A 46 -4.01 -6.85 9.13
C VAL A 46 -2.81 -7.52 8.48
N VAL A 47 -2.32 -8.56 9.11
CA VAL A 47 -1.17 -9.35 8.65
C VAL A 47 -1.67 -10.68 8.16
N ALA A 48 -1.12 -11.14 7.05
CA ALA A 48 -1.39 -12.46 6.48
C ALA A 48 -0.10 -13.10 5.98
N SER A 49 -0.16 -14.41 5.74
CA SER A 49 0.89 -15.17 5.09
C SER A 49 0.23 -16.09 4.07
N SER A 50 0.60 -15.98 2.81
CA SER A 50 0.11 -16.86 1.75
C SER A 50 1.03 -18.06 1.54
N GLN A 51 2.28 -17.93 1.99
CA GLN A 51 3.32 -18.96 1.85
C GLN A 51 4.20 -19.00 3.10
N ALA A 52 4.75 -20.17 3.40
CA ALA A 52 5.72 -20.32 4.48
C ALA A 52 6.92 -19.39 4.25
N GLY A 53 7.29 -18.61 5.27
CA GLY A 53 8.39 -17.65 5.20
C GLY A 53 8.09 -16.38 4.40
N GLY A 54 6.82 -16.08 4.14
CA GLY A 54 6.37 -14.82 3.54
C GLY A 54 5.40 -14.07 4.46
N VAL A 55 5.43 -12.76 4.45
CA VAL A 55 4.47 -11.92 5.18
C VAL A 55 3.94 -10.82 4.26
N VAL A 56 2.65 -10.58 4.34
CA VAL A 56 1.93 -9.55 3.57
C VAL A 56 0.96 -8.82 4.48
N THR A 57 0.66 -7.59 4.15
CA THR A 57 -0.29 -6.76 4.89
C THR A 57 -1.43 -6.32 4.00
N ASN A 58 -2.56 -6.00 4.61
CA ASN A 58 -3.71 -5.39 3.95
C ASN A 58 -4.45 -4.48 4.92
N GLY A 59 -5.11 -3.44 4.41
CA GLY A 59 -6.01 -2.60 5.19
C GLY A 59 -7.41 -3.20 5.26
N MET A 60 -8.04 -3.12 6.44
CA MET A 60 -9.42 -3.58 6.67
C MET A 60 -10.20 -2.55 7.47
N SER A 61 -11.47 -2.34 7.11
CA SER A 61 -12.42 -1.58 7.93
C SER A 61 -13.25 -2.50 8.81
N TYR A 62 -13.56 -2.05 10.02
CA TYR A 62 -14.68 -2.63 10.77
C TYR A 62 -16.00 -2.21 10.12
N HIS A 63 -17.06 -3.00 10.35
CA HIS A 63 -18.37 -2.74 9.78
C HIS A 63 -18.94 -1.36 10.16
N ASP A 64 -18.74 -0.95 11.40
CA ASP A 64 -19.21 0.35 11.92
C ASP A 64 -18.34 1.54 11.47
N ARG A 65 -17.12 1.29 10.93
CA ARG A 65 -16.16 2.30 10.44
C ARG A 65 -15.84 3.39 11.47
N ALA A 66 -15.91 3.07 12.75
CA ALA A 66 -15.90 4.03 13.86
C ALA A 66 -14.76 3.82 14.86
N SER A 67 -13.72 3.05 14.53
CA SER A 67 -12.63 2.73 15.47
C SER A 67 -11.71 3.92 15.82
N GLY A 68 -11.94 5.12 15.34
CA GLY A 68 -11.11 6.29 15.62
C GLY A 68 -9.77 6.32 14.89
N THR A 69 -9.49 5.35 14.01
CA THR A 69 -8.32 5.29 13.14
C THR A 69 -8.72 5.15 11.67
N ALA A 70 -7.80 5.45 10.78
CA ALA A 70 -7.93 5.13 9.36
C ALA A 70 -6.61 4.53 8.87
N ASN A 71 -6.68 3.73 7.81
CA ASN A 71 -5.49 3.22 7.15
C ASN A 71 -5.67 3.26 5.64
N SER A 72 -4.57 3.17 4.92
CA SER A 72 -4.54 3.07 3.47
C SER A 72 -3.28 2.35 3.04
N ALA A 73 -3.36 1.54 2.00
CA ALA A 73 -2.17 1.16 1.29
C ALA A 73 -1.63 2.38 0.53
N LEU A 74 -0.31 2.48 0.47
CA LEU A 74 0.44 3.38 -0.41
C LEU A 74 1.18 2.53 -1.42
N LEU A 75 0.76 2.56 -2.65
CA LEU A 75 1.27 1.72 -3.72
C LEU A 75 2.07 2.53 -4.73
N CYS A 76 3.10 1.90 -5.29
CA CYS A 76 3.92 2.44 -6.37
C CYS A 76 3.80 1.54 -7.60
N ASP A 77 3.74 2.14 -8.79
CA ASP A 77 3.76 1.41 -10.05
C ASP A 77 5.01 0.53 -10.16
N VAL A 78 4.79 -0.75 -10.42
CA VAL A 78 5.83 -1.72 -10.78
C VAL A 78 5.69 -2.03 -12.28
N ARG A 79 6.81 -2.02 -13.00
CA ARG A 79 6.88 -2.28 -14.44
C ARG A 79 7.44 -3.67 -14.69
N THR A 80 7.14 -4.25 -15.83
CA THR A 80 7.70 -5.56 -16.20
C THR A 80 9.23 -5.58 -16.22
N SER A 81 9.87 -4.44 -16.57
CA SER A 81 11.32 -4.27 -16.50
C SER A 81 11.91 -4.39 -15.09
N ASP A 82 11.09 -4.22 -14.05
CA ASP A 82 11.56 -4.29 -12.65
C ASP A 82 11.69 -5.73 -12.15
N PHE A 83 11.10 -6.69 -12.85
CA PHE A 83 11.14 -8.10 -12.46
C PHE A 83 12.51 -8.75 -12.65
N GLY A 84 13.35 -8.18 -13.52
CA GLY A 84 14.69 -8.68 -13.79
C GLY A 84 14.73 -10.00 -14.58
N SER A 85 13.59 -10.42 -15.15
CA SER A 85 13.44 -11.63 -15.95
C SER A 85 12.29 -11.48 -16.93
N GLU A 86 12.37 -12.18 -18.08
CA GLU A 86 11.29 -12.27 -19.08
C GLU A 86 10.39 -13.50 -18.87
N ASP A 87 10.64 -14.28 -17.80
CA ASP A 87 9.78 -15.42 -17.45
C ASP A 87 8.33 -14.95 -17.20
N VAL A 88 7.38 -15.75 -17.67
CA VAL A 88 5.95 -15.44 -17.53
C VAL A 88 5.50 -15.31 -16.06
N LEU A 89 6.22 -15.95 -15.14
CA LEU A 89 5.98 -15.89 -13.71
C LEU A 89 6.92 -14.93 -12.97
N ALA A 90 7.75 -14.14 -13.68
CA ALA A 90 8.71 -13.24 -13.06
C ALA A 90 8.05 -12.25 -12.07
N GLY A 91 6.84 -11.78 -12.38
CA GLY A 91 6.09 -10.91 -11.47
C GLY A 91 5.62 -11.61 -10.19
N VAL A 92 5.31 -12.90 -10.27
CA VAL A 92 5.00 -13.73 -9.08
C VAL A 92 6.24 -13.87 -8.21
N ALA A 93 7.36 -14.25 -8.82
CA ALA A 93 8.64 -14.37 -8.11
C ALA A 93 9.09 -13.06 -7.47
N PHE A 94 8.81 -11.93 -8.12
CA PHE A 94 9.08 -10.60 -7.58
C PHE A 94 8.24 -10.33 -6.32
N GLN A 95 6.93 -10.63 -6.32
CA GLN A 95 6.08 -10.49 -5.13
C GLN A 95 6.55 -11.39 -3.99
N GLU A 96 6.80 -12.66 -4.26
CA GLU A 96 7.29 -13.65 -3.28
C GLU A 96 8.61 -13.21 -2.63
N LYS A 97 9.53 -12.67 -3.44
CA LYS A 97 10.78 -12.11 -2.93
C LYS A 97 10.55 -10.99 -1.92
N LEU A 98 9.67 -10.03 -2.21
CA LEU A 98 9.39 -8.92 -1.31
C LEU A 98 8.71 -9.40 -0.02
N GLU A 99 7.78 -10.34 -0.12
CA GLU A 99 7.12 -10.95 1.03
C GLU A 99 8.08 -11.72 1.93
N HIS A 100 9.05 -12.43 1.33
CA HIS A 100 10.10 -13.12 2.07
C HIS A 100 11.07 -12.14 2.74
N GLN A 101 11.47 -11.09 2.04
CA GLN A 101 12.31 -10.03 2.62
C GLN A 101 11.61 -9.36 3.81
N ALA A 102 10.31 -9.09 3.70
CA ALA A 102 9.53 -8.55 4.82
C ALA A 102 9.44 -9.52 6.01
N PHE A 103 9.31 -10.83 5.76
CA PHE A 103 9.37 -11.84 6.80
C PHE A 103 10.71 -11.84 7.54
N LEU A 104 11.82 -11.81 6.81
CA LEU A 104 13.17 -11.74 7.40
C LEU A 104 13.38 -10.44 8.18
N ALA A 105 13.00 -9.30 7.61
CA ALA A 105 13.11 -7.98 8.22
C ALA A 105 12.25 -7.86 9.50
N GLY A 106 11.13 -8.59 9.57
CA GLY A 106 10.27 -8.71 10.74
C GLY A 106 10.78 -9.71 11.80
N GLY A 107 12.02 -10.22 11.66
CA GLY A 107 12.64 -11.15 12.61
C GLY A 107 12.17 -12.59 12.46
N SER A 108 11.70 -13.00 11.29
CA SER A 108 11.23 -14.36 10.95
C SER A 108 10.10 -14.87 11.87
N SER A 109 9.28 -13.95 12.37
CA SER A 109 8.20 -14.25 13.32
C SER A 109 6.80 -13.97 12.76
N TYR A 110 6.67 -13.77 11.45
CA TYR A 110 5.46 -13.30 10.77
C TYR A 110 4.95 -11.93 11.24
N ALA A 111 5.75 -11.20 12.04
CA ALA A 111 5.52 -9.79 12.30
C ALA A 111 6.01 -8.97 11.10
N PRO A 112 5.20 -8.11 10.50
CA PRO A 112 5.65 -7.28 9.39
C PRO A 112 6.58 -6.17 9.88
N PRO A 113 7.57 -5.74 9.10
CA PRO A 113 8.40 -4.59 9.44
C PRO A 113 7.55 -3.30 9.48
N ARG A 114 7.89 -2.42 10.40
CA ARG A 114 7.17 -1.16 10.67
C ARG A 114 8.14 -0.02 10.86
N CYS A 115 7.68 1.17 10.50
CA CYS A 115 8.34 2.44 10.82
C CYS A 115 7.29 3.56 10.85
N THR A 116 7.69 4.75 11.26
CA THR A 116 6.89 5.95 11.01
C THR A 116 7.21 6.53 9.63
N TRP A 117 6.31 7.33 9.09
CA TRP A 117 6.60 8.08 7.86
C TRP A 117 7.84 8.96 8.02
N GLY A 118 8.01 9.63 9.18
CA GLY A 118 9.19 10.44 9.45
C GLY A 118 10.49 9.65 9.37
N GLU A 119 10.53 8.42 9.90
CA GLU A 119 11.69 7.54 9.79
C GLU A 119 11.98 7.13 8.35
N LEU A 120 10.94 6.73 7.58
CA LEU A 120 11.12 6.37 6.18
C LEU A 120 11.59 7.57 5.34
N ARG A 121 10.98 8.75 5.55
CA ARG A 121 11.38 9.99 4.88
C ARG A 121 12.86 10.32 5.11
N ASP A 122 13.33 10.17 6.32
CA ASP A 122 14.68 10.55 6.75
C ASP A 122 15.74 9.45 6.52
N GLY A 123 15.39 8.31 5.90
CA GLY A 123 16.32 7.19 5.69
C GLY A 123 16.70 6.45 6.96
N LYS A 124 15.80 6.40 7.95
CA LYS A 124 16.01 5.81 9.27
C LYS A 124 15.13 4.56 9.50
N ALA A 125 14.65 3.94 8.43
CA ALA A 125 13.73 2.80 8.46
C ALA A 125 14.36 1.53 7.82
N PRO A 126 15.51 1.03 8.26
CA PRO A 126 16.26 -0.02 7.57
C PRO A 126 15.46 -1.31 7.37
N GLN A 127 14.57 -1.65 8.29
CA GLN A 127 13.74 -2.85 8.17
C GLN A 127 12.70 -2.74 7.03
N VAL A 128 12.03 -1.60 6.91
CA VAL A 128 11.07 -1.34 5.82
C VAL A 128 11.82 -1.13 4.51
N GLU A 129 12.93 -0.40 4.52
CA GLU A 129 13.74 -0.14 3.33
C GLU A 129 14.33 -1.44 2.75
N SER A 130 14.70 -2.41 3.58
CA SER A 130 15.27 -3.68 3.11
C SER A 130 14.28 -4.60 2.38
N CYS A 131 12.98 -4.39 2.54
CA CYS A 131 11.95 -5.21 1.90
C CYS A 131 11.19 -4.49 0.77
N LEU A 132 11.59 -3.29 0.41
CA LEU A 132 11.03 -2.53 -0.70
C LEU A 132 12.11 -2.22 -1.74
N PRO A 133 11.78 -2.19 -3.04
CA PRO A 133 12.72 -1.73 -4.06
C PRO A 133 13.06 -0.26 -3.90
N ASP A 134 14.31 0.13 -4.17
CA ASP A 134 14.77 1.52 -4.06
C ASP A 134 13.91 2.50 -4.85
N PHE A 135 13.46 2.10 -6.05
CA PHE A 135 12.60 2.94 -6.87
C PHE A 135 11.23 3.23 -6.22
N ALA A 136 10.70 2.26 -5.45
CA ALA A 136 9.44 2.44 -4.74
C ALA A 136 9.61 3.37 -3.54
N ILE A 137 10.68 3.20 -2.77
CA ILE A 137 11.04 4.08 -1.66
C ILE A 137 11.22 5.52 -2.13
N ALA A 138 11.98 5.72 -3.21
CA ALA A 138 12.21 7.05 -3.79
C ALA A 138 10.88 7.69 -4.26
N ALA A 139 10.05 6.93 -4.97
CA ALA A 139 8.74 7.40 -5.43
C ALA A 139 7.80 7.75 -4.27
N MET A 140 7.76 6.95 -3.21
CA MET A 140 6.95 7.23 -2.02
C MET A 140 7.44 8.48 -1.29
N ARG A 141 8.76 8.67 -1.15
CA ARG A 141 9.34 9.87 -0.54
C ARG A 141 9.00 11.15 -1.33
N GLU A 142 8.99 11.07 -2.65
CA GLU A 142 8.56 12.18 -3.50
C GLU A 142 7.06 12.44 -3.37
N ALA A 143 6.23 11.40 -3.45
CA ALA A 143 4.77 11.54 -3.53
C ALA A 143 4.11 11.98 -2.22
N MET A 144 4.56 11.47 -1.07
CA MET A 144 3.88 11.68 0.21
C MET A 144 3.59 13.14 0.57
N PRO A 145 4.53 14.11 0.41
CA PRO A 145 4.21 15.50 0.66
C PRO A 145 3.11 16.08 -0.27
N HIS A 146 3.00 15.54 -1.49
CA HIS A 146 1.95 15.93 -2.42
C HIS A 146 0.59 15.35 -2.03
N LEU A 147 0.57 14.12 -1.53
CA LEU A 147 -0.63 13.47 -1.01
C LEU A 147 -1.11 14.15 0.28
N GLY A 148 -0.19 14.52 1.18
CA GLY A 148 -0.49 15.27 2.40
C GLY A 148 -1.12 16.64 2.14
N ARG A 149 -0.76 17.31 1.05
CA ARG A 149 -1.45 18.55 0.62
C ARG A 149 -2.87 18.32 0.13
N LYS A 150 -3.18 17.13 -0.39
CA LYS A 150 -4.54 16.77 -0.85
C LYS A 150 -5.41 16.24 0.29
N LEU A 151 -4.82 15.53 1.23
CA LEU A 151 -5.50 15.01 2.41
C LEU A 151 -4.68 15.38 3.65
N HIS A 152 -5.14 16.38 4.37
CA HIS A 152 -4.42 16.92 5.52
C HIS A 152 -4.16 15.84 6.58
N GLY A 153 -2.91 15.73 7.03
CA GLY A 153 -2.46 14.74 8.00
C GLY A 153 -2.10 13.36 7.42
N PHE A 154 -2.26 13.14 6.10
CA PHE A 154 -1.85 11.87 5.47
C PHE A 154 -0.34 11.63 5.55
N ASP A 155 0.46 12.70 5.52
CA ASP A 155 1.91 12.70 5.63
C ASP A 155 2.42 13.07 7.03
N ALA A 156 1.60 12.86 8.07
CA ALA A 156 2.01 13.12 9.44
C ALA A 156 3.28 12.33 9.80
N PRO A 157 4.31 12.95 10.41
CA PRO A 157 5.59 12.28 10.65
C PRO A 157 5.49 11.01 11.51
N ASP A 158 4.48 10.95 12.38
CA ASP A 158 4.19 9.83 13.27
C ASP A 158 3.22 8.79 12.66
N ALA A 159 2.75 9.02 11.42
CA ALA A 159 1.90 8.05 10.72
C ALA A 159 2.64 6.70 10.60
N MET A 160 2.02 5.64 11.15
CA MET A 160 2.61 4.31 11.16
C MET A 160 2.51 3.66 9.79
N MET A 161 3.64 3.22 9.26
CA MET A 161 3.75 2.46 8.03
C MET A 161 4.09 0.99 8.35
N THR A 162 3.48 0.09 7.59
CA THR A 162 3.68 -1.36 7.73
C THR A 162 3.89 -1.94 6.34
N ALA A 163 4.94 -2.69 6.14
CA ALA A 163 5.29 -3.31 4.85
C ALA A 163 5.17 -4.85 4.95
N VAL A 164 4.83 -5.52 3.86
CA VAL A 164 4.60 -5.04 2.50
C VAL A 164 3.16 -5.33 2.07
N GLU A 165 2.58 -4.52 1.18
CA GLU A 165 1.32 -4.86 0.51
C GLU A 165 1.61 -5.14 -0.97
N THR A 166 1.79 -6.40 -1.32
CA THR A 166 2.18 -6.88 -2.65
C THR A 166 1.01 -7.41 -3.47
N ARG A 167 -0.13 -7.66 -2.83
CA ARG A 167 -1.26 -8.40 -3.42
C ARG A 167 -2.44 -7.51 -3.84
N SER A 168 -2.19 -6.26 -4.21
CA SER A 168 -3.24 -5.35 -4.69
C SER A 168 -3.69 -5.68 -6.12
N SER A 169 -2.82 -6.26 -6.95
CA SER A 169 -3.14 -6.71 -8.30
C SER A 169 -2.34 -7.97 -8.67
N SER A 170 -2.90 -8.78 -9.56
CA SER A 170 -2.21 -9.97 -10.05
C SER A 170 -1.14 -9.60 -11.08
N PRO A 171 0.10 -10.11 -10.96
CA PRO A 171 1.15 -9.93 -11.95
C PRO A 171 0.97 -10.81 -13.19
N VAL A 172 0.03 -11.75 -13.17
CA VAL A 172 -0.30 -12.64 -14.29
C VAL A 172 -1.77 -12.50 -14.65
N ARG A 173 -2.07 -12.64 -15.93
CA ARG A 173 -3.43 -12.63 -16.45
C ARG A 173 -3.73 -13.94 -17.17
N PHE A 174 -4.76 -14.63 -16.70
CA PHE A 174 -5.33 -15.75 -17.45
C PHE A 174 -6.17 -15.22 -18.60
N VAL A 175 -5.83 -15.64 -19.82
CA VAL A 175 -6.63 -15.30 -21.01
C VAL A 175 -7.97 -16.02 -20.91
N ARG A 176 -9.05 -15.31 -21.23
CA ARG A 176 -10.42 -15.83 -21.23
C ARG A 176 -11.08 -15.56 -22.58
N ASN A 177 -11.99 -16.43 -22.97
CA ASN A 177 -12.86 -16.24 -24.13
C ASN A 177 -13.97 -15.21 -23.85
N ALA A 178 -14.86 -15.02 -24.81
CA ALA A 178 -15.99 -14.07 -24.67
C ALA A 178 -17.00 -14.48 -23.58
N GLU A 179 -17.06 -15.75 -23.24
CA GLU A 179 -17.90 -16.34 -22.18
C GLU A 179 -17.20 -16.33 -20.82
N TYR A 180 -16.03 -15.71 -20.71
CA TYR A 180 -15.18 -15.62 -19.51
C TYR A 180 -14.60 -16.96 -19.03
N GLU A 181 -14.55 -17.96 -19.90
CA GLU A 181 -13.94 -19.26 -19.63
C GLU A 181 -12.44 -19.24 -19.93
N GLY A 182 -11.64 -19.93 -19.12
CA GLY A 182 -10.22 -20.12 -19.40
C GLY A 182 -10.01 -21.06 -20.61
N ALA A 183 -8.99 -20.80 -21.39
CA ALA A 183 -8.55 -21.78 -22.39
C ALA A 183 -7.95 -22.99 -21.66
N CYS A 184 -8.52 -24.17 -21.89
CA CYS A 184 -7.96 -25.46 -21.47
C CYS A 184 -6.89 -25.93 -22.45
#